data_ad0b3fafffb8c6657282224cc8fc8a2a
#
_entry.id   ad0b3fafffb8c6657282224cc8fc8a2a
#
_cell.length_a   1.000
_cell.length_b   1.000
_cell.length_c   1.000
_cell.angle_alpha   90.00
_cell.angle_beta   90.00
_cell.angle_gamma   90.00
#
_symmetry.space_group_name_H-M   'P 1'
#
loop_
_entity.id
_entity.type
_entity.pdbx_description
1 polymer ?
#
loop_
_entity_poly.entity_id
_entity_poly.type
_entity_poly.pdbx_seq_one_letter_code
_entity_poly.pdbx_strand_id
1 'polypeptide(L)'
;MHSLKLVILGRDGILNQFREGHVTAPEEWVPVPGALEAVARLNHAGWHVVVATNQSGIGRGMIDMSAVNAVHAHMNRLLQRVGGRLDAIFLCPHTPEDDCACRKPRPGMPLEIGRRYGVGLAQVPMVGDTARDLLAAADAGCEPHLVRSGRAAGLLPEALHSLQAQVPGSRVHASLDAFVDHLLHRDHAPDAAVAAPGA
;
A
#
# COMPACT_ATOMS: atom_id res chain seq x y z
N MET A 1 -22.94 -10.91 -6.86
CA MET A 1 -21.55 -11.41 -6.68
C MET A 1 -20.84 -10.39 -5.82
N HIS A 2 -20.38 -10.78 -4.60
CA HIS A 2 -19.60 -9.86 -3.76
C HIS A 2 -18.28 -9.57 -4.47
N SER A 3 -17.98 -8.30 -4.69
CA SER A 3 -16.67 -7.89 -5.21
C SER A 3 -15.59 -8.30 -4.21
N LEU A 4 -14.47 -8.83 -4.70
CA LEU A 4 -13.34 -9.19 -3.85
C LEU A 4 -12.84 -7.94 -3.12
N LYS A 5 -12.80 -7.95 -1.80
CA LYS A 5 -12.23 -6.88 -0.99
C LYS A 5 -10.70 -6.95 -1.08
N LEU A 6 -10.10 -6.04 -1.83
CA LEU A 6 -8.66 -5.99 -2.07
C LEU A 6 -8.10 -4.63 -1.65
N VAL A 7 -6.96 -4.62 -0.96
CA VAL A 7 -6.19 -3.41 -0.65
C VAL A 7 -4.73 -3.61 -1.04
N ILE A 8 -4.12 -2.57 -1.59
CA ILE A 8 -2.71 -2.55 -1.99
C ILE A 8 -1.94 -1.65 -1.03
N LEU A 9 -0.92 -2.18 -0.37
CA LEU A 9 -0.10 -1.44 0.59
C LEU A 9 1.34 -1.29 0.08
N GLY A 10 1.97 -0.16 0.36
CA GLY A 10 3.42 -0.04 0.32
C GLY A 10 4.08 -0.92 1.39
N ARG A 11 5.39 -1.20 1.26
CA ARG A 11 6.16 -1.91 2.29
C ARG A 11 6.92 -0.92 3.18
N ASP A 12 7.93 -0.28 2.61
CA ASP A 12 8.78 0.67 3.34
C ASP A 12 8.02 1.96 3.63
N GLY A 13 8.05 2.41 4.87
CA GLY A 13 7.27 3.55 5.35
C GLY A 13 5.82 3.24 5.70
N ILE A 14 5.28 2.08 5.32
CA ILE A 14 3.91 1.64 5.60
C ILE A 14 3.90 0.47 6.61
N LEU A 15 4.51 -0.65 6.26
CA LEU A 15 4.60 -1.83 7.14
C LEU A 15 5.85 -1.78 8.02
N ASN A 16 6.97 -1.37 7.46
CA ASN A 16 8.21 -1.14 8.22
C ASN A 16 8.61 0.33 8.19
N GLN A 17 9.33 0.71 9.24
CA GLN A 17 9.89 2.06 9.36
C GLN A 17 10.78 2.36 8.15
N PHE A 18 10.63 3.58 7.64
CA PHE A 18 11.51 4.05 6.59
C PHE A 18 12.94 4.22 7.13
N ARG A 19 13.91 3.77 6.33
CA ARG A 19 15.32 4.06 6.58
C ARG A 19 15.98 4.55 5.29
N GLU A 20 16.97 5.37 5.44
CA GLU A 20 17.84 5.73 4.31
C GLU A 20 18.62 4.48 3.85
N GLY A 21 18.67 4.29 2.53
CA GLY A 21 19.20 3.09 1.91
C GLY A 21 18.15 2.00 1.71
N HIS A 22 18.55 0.76 1.86
CA HIS A 22 17.70 -0.42 1.66
C HIS A 22 17.67 -1.29 2.92
N VAL A 23 16.56 -2.01 3.13
CA VAL A 23 16.50 -3.10 4.10
C VAL A 23 17.18 -4.32 3.46
N THR A 24 18.34 -4.68 3.93
CA THR A 24 19.20 -5.72 3.34
C THR A 24 19.23 -7.03 4.15
N ALA A 25 18.78 -6.96 5.41
CA ALA A 25 18.74 -8.09 6.32
C ALA A 25 17.45 -8.09 7.16
N PRO A 26 17.00 -9.27 7.63
CA PRO A 26 15.77 -9.38 8.46
C PRO A 26 15.77 -8.49 9.70
N GLU A 27 16.94 -8.33 10.36
CA GLU A 27 17.10 -7.55 11.59
C GLU A 27 16.91 -6.05 11.38
N GLU A 28 17.06 -5.60 10.14
CA GLU A 28 16.85 -4.20 9.74
C GLU A 28 15.38 -3.87 9.45
N TRP A 29 14.54 -4.89 9.35
CA TRP A 29 13.12 -4.73 9.11
C TRP A 29 12.37 -4.50 10.43
N VAL A 30 12.17 -3.25 10.78
CA VAL A 30 11.48 -2.83 12.01
C VAL A 30 10.06 -2.41 11.66
N PRO A 31 9.00 -3.02 12.24
CA PRO A 31 7.62 -2.65 11.91
C PRO A 31 7.31 -1.21 12.32
N VAL A 32 6.47 -0.55 11.55
CA VAL A 32 5.81 0.70 11.98
C VAL A 32 4.84 0.33 13.12
N PRO A 33 4.85 1.06 14.24
CA PRO A 33 3.94 0.79 15.35
C PRO A 33 2.49 0.71 14.90
N GLY A 34 1.78 -0.36 15.26
CA GLY A 34 0.39 -0.61 14.93
C GLY A 34 0.13 -1.10 13.50
N ALA A 35 1.14 -1.14 12.62
CA ALA A 35 0.92 -1.51 11.22
C ALA A 35 0.58 -2.99 11.02
N LEU A 36 1.18 -3.87 11.81
CA LEU A 36 0.91 -5.31 11.71
C LEU A 36 -0.50 -5.64 12.21
N GLU A 37 -0.92 -5.01 13.30
CA GLU A 37 -2.26 -5.11 13.86
C GLU A 37 -3.32 -4.56 12.90
N ALA A 38 -3.01 -3.45 12.20
CA ALA A 38 -3.87 -2.88 11.17
C ALA A 38 -4.09 -3.88 10.01
N VAL A 39 -3.04 -4.57 9.55
CA VAL A 39 -3.15 -5.66 8.55
C VAL A 39 -4.02 -6.80 9.08
N ALA A 40 -3.81 -7.23 10.33
CA ALA A 40 -4.64 -8.29 10.94
C ALA A 40 -6.12 -7.90 10.98
N ARG A 41 -6.46 -6.65 11.31
CA ARG A 41 -7.82 -6.11 11.28
C ARG A 41 -8.44 -6.17 9.89
N LEU A 42 -7.69 -5.79 8.85
CA LEU A 42 -8.13 -5.93 7.45
C LEU A 42 -8.45 -7.38 7.11
N ASN A 43 -7.55 -8.32 7.44
CA ASN A 43 -7.78 -9.73 7.17
C ASN A 43 -9.02 -10.28 7.89
N HIS A 44 -9.24 -9.91 9.17
CA HIS A 44 -10.43 -10.32 9.93
C HIS A 44 -11.72 -9.77 9.32
N ALA A 45 -11.68 -8.58 8.68
CA ALA A 45 -12.80 -7.99 7.96
C ALA A 45 -12.97 -8.54 6.53
N GLY A 46 -12.20 -9.57 6.16
CA GLY A 46 -12.29 -10.24 4.86
C GLY A 46 -11.55 -9.55 3.72
N TRP A 47 -10.66 -8.60 4.02
CA TRP A 47 -9.82 -7.94 3.02
C TRP A 47 -8.61 -8.80 2.65
N HIS A 48 -8.36 -8.94 1.36
CA HIS A 48 -7.10 -9.43 0.80
C HIS A 48 -6.08 -8.28 0.82
N VAL A 49 -4.92 -8.54 1.42
CA VAL A 49 -3.86 -7.54 1.57
C VAL A 49 -2.68 -7.91 0.68
N VAL A 50 -2.36 -7.03 -0.27
CA VAL A 50 -1.25 -7.20 -1.22
C VAL A 50 -0.26 -6.06 -1.06
N VAL A 51 1.03 -6.38 -1.12
CA VAL A 51 2.10 -5.38 -1.08
C VAL A 51 2.59 -5.06 -2.48
N ALA A 52 2.78 -3.75 -2.78
CA ALA A 52 3.43 -3.25 -3.99
C ALA A 52 4.62 -2.35 -3.62
N THR A 53 5.86 -2.82 -3.86
CA THR A 53 7.08 -2.16 -3.37
C THR A 53 8.16 -1.99 -4.44
N ASN A 54 8.79 -0.82 -4.48
CA ASN A 54 9.99 -0.57 -5.28
C ASN A 54 11.23 -1.01 -4.50
N GLN A 55 12.03 -1.93 -5.06
CA GLN A 55 13.23 -2.49 -4.44
C GLN A 55 14.45 -2.34 -5.35
N SER A 56 14.83 -1.10 -5.64
CA SER A 56 15.95 -0.81 -6.55
C SER A 56 17.34 -1.26 -6.05
N GLY A 57 17.45 -1.61 -4.79
CA GLY A 57 18.67 -2.26 -4.26
C GLY A 57 19.03 -3.55 -4.98
N ILE A 58 18.03 -4.25 -5.53
CA ILE A 58 18.26 -5.46 -6.35
C ILE A 58 18.95 -5.07 -7.66
N GLY A 59 18.37 -4.14 -8.41
CA GLY A 59 18.95 -3.68 -9.68
C GLY A 59 20.32 -3.03 -9.54
N ARG A 60 20.61 -2.48 -8.36
CA ARG A 60 21.93 -1.89 -8.01
C ARG A 60 22.93 -2.93 -7.49
N GLY A 61 22.54 -4.20 -7.37
CA GLY A 61 23.39 -5.25 -6.81
C GLY A 61 23.71 -5.09 -5.32
N MET A 62 22.94 -4.27 -4.58
CA MET A 62 23.13 -4.03 -3.13
C MET A 62 22.48 -5.11 -2.27
N ILE A 63 21.49 -5.79 -2.81
CA ILE A 63 20.77 -6.90 -2.18
C ILE A 63 20.37 -7.90 -3.25
N ASP A 64 20.48 -9.18 -2.97
CA ASP A 64 20.01 -10.24 -3.85
C ASP A 64 18.59 -10.72 -3.48
N MET A 65 18.01 -11.54 -4.34
CA MET A 65 16.65 -12.07 -4.11
C MET A 65 16.58 -12.99 -2.88
N SER A 66 17.68 -13.66 -2.51
CA SER A 66 17.72 -14.50 -1.31
C SER A 66 17.55 -13.65 -0.05
N ALA A 67 18.27 -12.53 0.04
CA ALA A 67 18.17 -11.59 1.14
C ALA A 67 16.78 -10.91 1.19
N VAL A 68 16.22 -10.51 0.04
CA VAL A 68 14.84 -9.99 -0.04
C VAL A 68 13.84 -11.01 0.48
N ASN A 69 13.98 -12.28 0.08
CA ASN A 69 13.09 -13.36 0.55
C ASN A 69 13.24 -13.60 2.06
N ALA A 70 14.45 -13.50 2.61
CA ALA A 70 14.69 -13.60 4.05
C ALA A 70 14.00 -12.46 4.83
N VAL A 71 14.07 -11.23 4.33
CA VAL A 71 13.35 -10.06 4.88
C VAL A 71 11.85 -10.29 4.83
N HIS A 72 11.30 -10.73 3.70
CA HIS A 72 9.87 -11.00 3.56
C HIS A 72 9.40 -12.18 4.43
N ALA A 73 10.22 -13.21 4.59
CA ALA A 73 9.92 -14.31 5.51
C ALA A 73 9.88 -13.83 6.97
N HIS A 74 10.78 -12.93 7.36
CA HIS A 74 10.76 -12.30 8.68
C HIS A 74 9.48 -11.46 8.90
N MET A 75 9.15 -10.59 7.96
CA MET A 75 7.91 -9.80 7.96
C MET A 75 6.67 -10.70 8.13
N ASN A 76 6.56 -11.77 7.34
CA ASN A 76 5.43 -12.70 7.41
C ASN A 76 5.33 -13.41 8.77
N ARG A 77 6.48 -13.80 9.38
CA ARG A 77 6.47 -14.36 10.74
C ARG A 77 5.93 -13.38 11.78
N LEU A 78 6.31 -12.10 11.68
CA LEU A 78 5.79 -11.07 12.60
C LEU A 78 4.30 -10.83 12.40
N LEU A 79 3.83 -10.76 11.15
CA LEU A 79 2.39 -10.66 10.84
C LEU A 79 1.60 -11.85 11.40
N GLN A 80 2.08 -13.07 11.22
CA GLN A 80 1.41 -14.28 11.73
C GLN A 80 1.24 -14.26 13.26
N ARG A 81 2.20 -13.67 14.00
CA ARG A 81 2.11 -13.54 15.47
C ARG A 81 0.94 -12.69 15.93
N VAL A 82 0.49 -11.73 15.12
CA VAL A 82 -0.67 -10.88 15.40
C VAL A 82 -1.94 -11.32 14.65
N GLY A 83 -1.90 -12.49 14.00
CA GLY A 83 -3.03 -13.01 13.22
C GLY A 83 -3.22 -12.37 11.85
N GLY A 84 -2.22 -11.63 11.36
CA GLY A 84 -2.21 -11.03 10.04
C GLY A 84 -1.53 -11.91 8.98
N ARG A 85 -1.81 -11.64 7.71
CA ARG A 85 -1.16 -12.27 6.55
C ARG A 85 -1.13 -11.32 5.36
N LEU A 86 -0.20 -11.56 4.44
CA LEU A 86 -0.20 -10.97 3.11
C LEU A 86 -0.57 -12.04 2.10
N ASP A 87 -1.45 -11.71 1.17
CA ASP A 87 -1.88 -12.62 0.10
C ASP A 87 -0.83 -12.69 -1.03
N ALA A 88 -0.13 -11.58 -1.29
CA ALA A 88 1.00 -11.54 -2.22
C ALA A 88 1.89 -10.31 -1.98
N ILE A 89 3.12 -10.39 -2.50
CA ILE A 89 4.07 -9.28 -2.54
C ILE A 89 4.51 -9.11 -4.00
N PHE A 90 4.20 -7.95 -4.58
CA PHE A 90 4.70 -7.52 -5.87
C PHE A 90 5.86 -6.56 -5.64
N LEU A 91 6.97 -6.80 -6.32
CA LEU A 91 8.14 -5.94 -6.21
C LEU A 91 8.66 -5.53 -7.58
N CYS A 92 9.15 -4.30 -7.66
CA CYS A 92 9.91 -3.83 -8.80
C CYS A 92 11.41 -3.81 -8.42
N PRO A 93 12.24 -4.65 -9.03
CA PRO A 93 13.67 -4.71 -8.73
C PRO A 93 14.48 -3.61 -9.44
N HIS A 94 13.88 -2.95 -10.41
CA HIS A 94 14.56 -2.04 -11.33
C HIS A 94 14.95 -0.72 -10.67
N THR A 95 16.02 -0.13 -11.19
CA THR A 95 16.45 1.23 -10.87
C THR A 95 15.61 2.26 -11.64
N PRO A 96 15.65 3.57 -11.28
CA PRO A 96 14.98 4.60 -12.06
C PRO A 96 15.45 4.67 -13.52
N GLU A 97 16.72 4.33 -13.78
CA GLU A 97 17.38 4.37 -15.07
C GLU A 97 16.90 3.28 -16.04
N ASP A 98 16.34 2.19 -15.50
CA ASP A 98 15.83 1.05 -16.30
C ASP A 98 14.51 1.35 -17.04
N ASP A 99 13.89 2.48 -16.75
CA ASP A 99 12.66 2.97 -17.41
C ASP A 99 11.52 1.92 -17.53
N CYS A 100 11.39 1.03 -16.56
CA CYS A 100 10.41 -0.06 -16.58
C CYS A 100 8.99 0.41 -16.28
N ALA A 101 7.98 -0.34 -16.76
CA ALA A 101 6.57 -0.03 -16.50
C ALA A 101 6.12 -0.32 -15.05
N CYS A 102 6.83 -1.19 -14.31
CA CYS A 102 6.40 -1.65 -12.99
C CYS A 102 6.81 -0.72 -11.84
N ARG A 103 7.83 0.14 -12.05
CA ARG A 103 8.34 1.03 -10.98
C ARG A 103 7.40 2.20 -10.74
N LYS A 104 6.87 2.33 -9.52
CA LYS A 104 6.13 3.54 -9.09
C LYS A 104 7.01 4.79 -9.28
N PRO A 105 6.52 5.89 -9.89
CA PRO A 105 5.11 6.27 -10.05
C PRO A 105 4.35 5.63 -11.21
N ARG A 106 4.95 4.78 -12.05
CA ARG A 106 4.21 4.10 -13.10
C ARG A 106 3.23 3.08 -12.55
N PRO A 107 2.07 2.87 -13.22
CA PRO A 107 0.97 2.07 -12.70
C PRO A 107 1.12 0.55 -12.91
N GLY A 108 2.24 0.06 -13.46
CA GLY A 108 2.36 -1.32 -13.91
C GLY A 108 2.15 -2.37 -12.81
N MET A 109 2.64 -2.12 -11.57
CA MET A 109 2.38 -3.07 -10.47
C MET A 109 0.91 -3.14 -10.06
N PRO A 110 0.19 -2.02 -9.76
CA PRO A 110 -1.22 -2.11 -9.44
C PRO A 110 -2.08 -2.65 -10.59
N LEU A 111 -1.78 -2.34 -11.84
CA LEU A 111 -2.47 -2.93 -13.00
C LEU A 111 -2.29 -4.46 -13.05
N GLU A 112 -1.08 -4.97 -12.82
CA GLU A 112 -0.82 -6.41 -12.75
C GLU A 112 -1.52 -7.08 -11.57
N ILE A 113 -1.62 -6.40 -10.42
CA ILE A 113 -2.39 -6.87 -9.26
C ILE A 113 -3.87 -7.01 -9.66
N GLY A 114 -4.48 -5.96 -10.25
CA GLY A 114 -5.86 -6.00 -10.72
C GLY A 114 -6.13 -7.15 -11.67
N ARG A 115 -5.23 -7.35 -12.65
CA ARG A 115 -5.31 -8.47 -13.61
C ARG A 115 -5.24 -9.83 -12.91
N ARG A 116 -4.28 -10.01 -11.98
CA ARG A 116 -4.06 -11.29 -11.28
C ARG A 116 -5.23 -11.67 -10.37
N TYR A 117 -5.85 -10.70 -9.73
CA TYR A 117 -7.00 -10.92 -8.85
C TYR A 117 -8.36 -10.85 -9.58
N GLY A 118 -8.37 -10.48 -10.85
CA GLY A 118 -9.59 -10.37 -11.65
C GLY A 118 -10.54 -9.28 -11.15
N VAL A 119 -9.99 -8.17 -10.62
CA VAL A 119 -10.78 -7.08 -10.04
C VAL A 119 -10.60 -5.78 -10.81
N GLY A 120 -11.70 -5.00 -10.93
CA GLY A 120 -11.63 -3.61 -11.34
C GLY A 120 -11.01 -2.75 -10.24
N LEU A 121 -10.08 -1.84 -10.62
CA LEU A 121 -9.28 -1.09 -9.65
C LEU A 121 -10.00 0.15 -9.09
N ALA A 122 -11.13 0.57 -9.64
CA ALA A 122 -11.82 1.81 -9.28
C ALA A 122 -12.21 1.93 -7.78
N GLN A 123 -12.37 0.80 -7.10
CA GLN A 123 -12.69 0.75 -5.67
C GLN A 123 -11.60 0.05 -4.84
N VAL A 124 -10.42 -0.15 -5.43
CA VAL A 124 -9.28 -0.76 -4.73
C VAL A 124 -8.45 0.35 -4.09
N PRO A 125 -8.41 0.44 -2.75
CA PRO A 125 -7.54 1.39 -2.08
C PRO A 125 -6.07 1.01 -2.30
N MET A 126 -5.25 2.00 -2.63
CA MET A 126 -3.79 1.86 -2.66
C MET A 126 -3.16 2.86 -1.70
N VAL A 127 -2.39 2.34 -0.74
CA VAL A 127 -1.84 3.10 0.38
C VAL A 127 -0.33 3.21 0.26
N GLY A 128 0.18 4.43 0.34
CA GLY A 128 1.62 4.71 0.32
C GLY A 128 2.01 5.88 1.20
N ASP A 129 3.31 6.18 1.25
CA ASP A 129 3.90 7.27 2.02
C ASP A 129 4.57 8.32 1.14
N THR A 130 4.40 8.24 -0.19
CA THR A 130 5.05 9.16 -1.15
C THR A 130 4.12 9.57 -2.28
N ALA A 131 4.46 10.70 -2.95
CA ALA A 131 3.79 11.12 -4.19
C ALA A 131 3.81 10.03 -5.27
N ARG A 132 4.88 9.23 -5.36
CA ARG A 132 5.01 8.14 -6.35
C ARG A 132 3.95 7.06 -6.16
N ASP A 133 3.58 6.78 -4.90
CA ASP A 133 2.53 5.82 -4.59
C ASP A 133 1.17 6.34 -5.03
N LEU A 134 0.87 7.62 -4.72
CA LEU A 134 -0.38 8.26 -5.09
C LEU A 134 -0.55 8.36 -6.61
N LEU A 135 0.51 8.75 -7.32
CA LEU A 135 0.49 8.83 -8.79
C LEU A 135 0.26 7.45 -9.40
N ALA A 136 0.99 6.41 -8.95
CA ALA A 136 0.80 5.05 -9.43
C ALA A 136 -0.63 4.54 -9.17
N ALA A 137 -1.21 4.89 -8.03
CA ALA A 137 -2.59 4.55 -7.68
C ALA A 137 -3.59 5.23 -8.62
N ALA A 138 -3.47 6.55 -8.80
CA ALA A 138 -4.36 7.33 -9.66
C ALA A 138 -4.29 6.89 -11.13
N ASP A 139 -3.06 6.71 -11.66
CA ASP A 139 -2.84 6.28 -13.04
C ASP A 139 -3.33 4.85 -13.31
N ALA A 140 -3.38 4.01 -12.28
CA ALA A 140 -3.98 2.68 -12.36
C ALA A 140 -5.51 2.69 -12.20
N GLY A 141 -6.10 3.80 -11.79
CA GLY A 141 -7.52 3.92 -11.46
C GLY A 141 -7.88 3.38 -10.08
N CYS A 142 -6.90 3.21 -9.17
CA CYS A 142 -7.14 2.90 -7.76
C CYS A 142 -7.56 4.13 -6.96
N GLU A 143 -8.09 3.92 -5.74
CA GLU A 143 -8.29 5.01 -4.77
C GLU A 143 -6.94 5.34 -4.08
N PRO A 144 -6.37 6.55 -4.27
CA PRO A 144 -5.07 6.89 -3.69
C PRO A 144 -5.20 7.34 -2.23
N HIS A 145 -4.43 6.70 -1.34
CA HIS A 145 -4.36 7.02 0.07
C HIS A 145 -2.92 7.26 0.50
N LEU A 146 -2.68 8.37 1.21
CA LEU A 146 -1.41 8.70 1.84
C LEU A 146 -1.50 8.45 3.35
N VAL A 147 -0.51 7.77 3.91
CA VAL A 147 -0.34 7.70 5.37
C VAL A 147 0.84 8.56 5.79
N ARG A 148 0.68 9.31 6.90
CA ARG A 148 1.70 10.17 7.48
C ARG A 148 2.71 9.38 8.31
N SER A 149 3.24 8.29 7.71
CA SER A 149 4.36 7.51 8.20
C SER A 149 5.51 7.58 7.19
N GLY A 150 6.62 6.95 7.47
CA GLY A 150 7.74 6.90 6.55
C GLY A 150 8.19 8.30 6.09
N ARG A 151 8.24 8.52 4.78
CA ARG A 151 8.65 9.80 4.18
C ARG A 151 7.61 10.90 4.36
N ALA A 152 6.34 10.56 4.53
CA ALA A 152 5.29 11.54 4.76
C ALA A 152 5.16 11.99 6.23
N ALA A 153 5.87 11.37 7.18
CA ALA A 153 5.75 11.67 8.61
C ALA A 153 6.04 13.14 8.96
N GLY A 154 7.01 13.75 8.29
CA GLY A 154 7.44 15.12 8.52
C GLY A 154 6.88 16.16 7.54
N LEU A 155 5.95 15.79 6.66
CA LEU A 155 5.41 16.73 5.68
C LEU A 155 4.57 17.83 6.36
N LEU A 156 4.87 19.06 5.99
CA LEU A 156 4.10 20.25 6.41
C LEU A 156 2.75 20.30 5.67
N PRO A 157 1.75 21.01 6.21
CA PRO A 157 0.43 21.14 5.60
C PRO A 157 0.46 21.60 4.14
N GLU A 158 1.35 22.52 3.78
CA GLU A 158 1.49 23.04 2.42
C GLU A 158 1.96 21.94 1.44
N ALA A 159 2.90 21.09 1.88
CA ALA A 159 3.37 19.95 1.08
C ALA A 159 2.26 18.90 0.88
N LEU A 160 1.45 18.65 1.91
CA LEU A 160 0.29 17.76 1.81
C LEU A 160 -0.76 18.32 0.84
N HIS A 161 -1.08 19.61 0.92
CA HIS A 161 -1.98 20.27 -0.02
C HIS A 161 -1.45 20.20 -1.46
N SER A 162 -0.14 20.41 -1.65
CA SER A 162 0.49 20.30 -2.98
C SER A 162 0.36 18.87 -3.53
N LEU A 163 0.56 17.84 -2.70
CA LEU A 163 0.37 16.44 -3.11
C LEU A 163 -1.09 16.14 -3.49
N GLN A 164 -2.04 16.61 -2.70
CA GLN A 164 -3.47 16.45 -3.00
C GLN A 164 -3.90 17.19 -4.26
N ALA A 165 -3.30 18.35 -4.54
CA ALA A 165 -3.53 19.09 -5.78
C ALA A 165 -2.96 18.35 -7.02
N GLN A 166 -1.81 17.67 -6.87
CA GLN A 166 -1.22 16.83 -7.93
C GLN A 166 -2.02 15.55 -8.19
N VAL A 167 -2.63 14.99 -7.14
CA VAL A 167 -3.43 13.77 -7.23
C VAL A 167 -4.82 14.02 -6.63
N PRO A 168 -5.73 14.63 -7.41
CA PRO A 168 -7.10 14.89 -6.96
C PRO A 168 -7.80 13.59 -6.53
N GLY A 169 -8.57 13.67 -5.45
CA GLY A 169 -9.24 12.50 -4.85
C GLY A 169 -8.38 11.71 -3.87
N SER A 170 -7.08 12.03 -3.72
CA SER A 170 -6.24 11.41 -2.70
C SER A 170 -6.68 11.80 -1.29
N ARG A 171 -6.62 10.82 -0.38
CA ARG A 171 -6.97 11.00 1.04
C ARG A 171 -5.73 10.84 1.91
N VAL A 172 -5.64 11.64 2.96
CA VAL A 172 -4.51 11.63 3.90
C VAL A 172 -4.97 11.10 5.26
N HIS A 173 -4.21 10.15 5.81
CA HIS A 173 -4.47 9.53 7.10
C HIS A 173 -3.26 9.70 8.02
N ALA A 174 -3.50 9.78 9.33
CA ALA A 174 -2.43 9.94 10.32
C ALA A 174 -1.53 8.68 10.40
N SER A 175 -2.11 7.49 10.20
CA SER A 175 -1.42 6.20 10.29
C SER A 175 -2.13 5.16 9.41
N LEU A 176 -1.52 3.98 9.27
CA LEU A 176 -2.17 2.84 8.61
C LEU A 176 -3.41 2.40 9.39
N ASP A 177 -3.38 2.45 10.72
CA ASP A 177 -4.53 2.13 11.57
C ASP A 177 -5.71 3.09 11.33
N ALA A 178 -5.43 4.41 11.25
CA ALA A 178 -6.45 5.41 10.90
C ALA A 178 -7.03 5.21 9.49
N PHE A 179 -6.23 4.76 8.52
CA PHE A 179 -6.72 4.36 7.21
C PHE A 179 -7.66 3.15 7.32
N VAL A 180 -7.28 2.13 8.09
CA VAL A 180 -8.10 0.92 8.31
C VAL A 180 -9.42 1.28 8.97
N ASP A 181 -9.42 2.15 9.99
CA ASP A 181 -10.66 2.67 10.58
C ASP A 181 -11.57 3.30 9.53
N HIS A 182 -11.01 4.19 8.71
CA HIS A 182 -11.76 4.82 7.62
C HIS A 182 -12.36 3.79 6.65
N LEU A 183 -11.57 2.80 6.24
CA LEU A 183 -12.00 1.78 5.28
C LEU A 183 -13.10 0.89 5.85
N LEU A 184 -12.94 0.40 7.09
CA LEU A 184 -13.91 -0.48 7.73
C LEU A 184 -15.22 0.24 8.08
N HIS A 185 -15.16 1.52 8.47
CA HIS A 185 -16.37 2.32 8.68
C HIS A 185 -17.16 2.51 7.38
N ARG A 186 -16.48 2.73 6.25
CA ARG A 186 -17.12 2.84 4.93
C ARG A 186 -17.84 1.54 4.55
N ASP A 187 -17.25 0.38 4.85
CA ASP A 187 -17.84 -0.92 4.57
C ASP A 187 -19.09 -1.24 5.41
N HIS A 188 -19.21 -0.62 6.58
CA HIS A 188 -20.36 -0.81 7.48
C HIS A 188 -21.45 0.24 7.30
N ALA A 189 -21.21 1.32 6.54
CA ALA A 189 -22.25 2.29 6.18
C ALA A 189 -23.22 1.60 5.21
N PRO A 190 -24.52 1.43 5.56
CA PRO A 190 -25.49 0.91 4.62
C PRO A 190 -25.56 1.83 3.41
N ASP A 191 -25.70 1.25 2.20
CA ASP A 191 -25.97 1.97 0.96
C ASP A 191 -27.16 2.95 1.16
N ALA A 192 -26.85 4.16 1.57
CA ALA A 192 -27.82 5.24 1.67
C ALA A 192 -27.98 5.88 0.30
N ALA A 193 -28.50 5.13 -0.69
CA ALA A 193 -29.01 5.72 -1.92
C ALA A 193 -29.77 4.68 -2.78
N VAL A 194 -30.99 4.37 -2.45
CA VAL A 194 -32.09 4.27 -3.44
C VAL A 194 -33.37 4.70 -2.72
N ALA A 195 -33.51 5.98 -2.45
CA ALA A 195 -34.82 6.57 -2.32
C ALA A 195 -35.26 6.94 -3.73
N ALA A 196 -36.02 6.06 -4.38
CA ALA A 196 -36.76 6.40 -5.55
C ALA A 196 -37.73 7.55 -5.22
N PRO A 197 -37.83 8.60 -6.04
CA PRO A 197 -38.97 9.51 -5.94
C PRO A 197 -40.21 8.74 -6.37
N GLY A 198 -41.07 8.46 -5.42
CA GLY A 198 -42.41 7.94 -5.67
C GLY A 198 -43.28 8.98 -6.37
N ALA A 199 -44.01 8.50 -7.34
CA ALA A 199 -45.27 8.92 -7.94
C ALA A 199 -45.77 10.34 -7.68
#